data_1b5412282ea3e125ea8a0531c9fa69a4
#
_entry.id   1b5412282ea3e125ea8a0531c9fa69a4
#
_cell.length_a   1.000
_cell.length_b   1.000
_cell.length_c   1.000
_cell.angle_alpha   90.00
_cell.angle_beta   90.00
_cell.angle_gamma   90.00
#
_symmetry.space_group_name_H-M   'P 1'
#
loop_
_entity.id
_entity.type
_entity.pdbx_description
1 polymer ?
#
loop_
_entity_poly.entity_id
_entity_poly.type
_entity_poly.pdbx_seq_one_letter_code
_entity_poly.pdbx_strand_id
1 'polypeptide(L)'
;MLEVTNITKEYLTPRGPLSVLSGVSFSLERGEAAAIMGPSGSGKSTLLYIAGALEPPTAGVVTLDGRNPYQLPEKELAAFRNETIGFIFQDHCLLPQCSVLENVLVPTLVGKNHDDYPKRARELLEQVGLAGRLDHRPAELSGGEKQRVALARALIRRPHLLLCDEPTGNLDEASAEMVAALLLELHRRQETMLIVVTHNPSLAARFPRRYELRHANLHPAGA
;
A
#
# COMPACT_ATOMS: atom_id res chain seq x y z
N MET A 1 -9.18 12.39 -3.50
CA MET A 1 -8.27 12.41 -4.64
C MET A 1 -6.83 12.42 -4.14
N LEU A 2 -5.95 11.62 -4.73
CA LEU A 2 -4.49 11.71 -4.58
C LEU A 2 -3.92 12.52 -5.74
N GLU A 3 -3.08 13.50 -5.44
CA GLU A 3 -2.33 14.27 -6.44
C GLU A 3 -0.84 14.18 -6.11
N VAL A 4 -0.06 13.79 -7.08
CA VAL A 4 1.40 13.71 -7.05
C VAL A 4 1.92 14.64 -8.14
N THR A 5 2.64 15.70 -7.77
CA THR A 5 3.02 16.76 -8.69
C THR A 5 4.52 17.03 -8.65
N ASN A 6 5.20 16.81 -9.78
CA ASN A 6 6.62 17.07 -10.00
C ASN A 6 7.55 16.47 -8.93
N ILE A 7 7.24 15.26 -8.46
CA ILE A 7 8.04 14.60 -7.42
C ILE A 7 9.43 14.27 -7.94
N THR A 8 10.41 14.78 -7.23
CA THR A 8 11.83 14.45 -7.40
C THR A 8 12.36 13.85 -6.10
N LYS A 9 13.18 12.81 -6.21
CA LYS A 9 13.86 12.20 -5.07
C LYS A 9 15.30 11.90 -5.39
N GLU A 10 16.17 12.45 -4.56
CA GLU A 10 17.62 12.23 -4.62
C GLU A 10 18.13 11.72 -3.26
N TYR A 11 19.05 10.78 -3.30
CA TYR A 11 19.77 10.31 -2.13
C TYR A 11 21.23 10.73 -2.23
N LEU A 12 21.78 11.24 -1.13
CA LEU A 12 23.20 11.53 -1.04
C LEU A 12 23.95 10.22 -0.81
N THR A 13 24.84 9.87 -1.73
CA THR A 13 25.73 8.71 -1.60
C THR A 13 27.19 9.15 -1.54
N PRO A 14 28.11 8.30 -1.05
CA PRO A 14 29.54 8.60 -1.08
C PRO A 14 30.11 8.89 -2.47
N ARG A 15 29.38 8.47 -3.53
CA ARG A 15 29.76 8.69 -4.94
C ARG A 15 29.09 9.89 -5.59
N GLY A 16 28.33 10.67 -4.80
CA GLY A 16 27.52 11.81 -5.27
C GLY A 16 26.02 11.57 -5.18
N PRO A 17 25.20 12.54 -5.61
CA PRO A 17 23.75 12.41 -5.58
C PRO A 17 23.26 11.32 -6.55
N LEU A 18 22.35 10.48 -6.06
CA LEU A 18 21.65 9.46 -6.85
C LEU A 18 20.21 9.92 -7.04
N SER A 19 19.85 10.30 -8.26
CA SER A 19 18.47 10.65 -8.61
C SER A 19 17.66 9.36 -8.83
N VAL A 20 16.61 9.18 -8.05
CA VAL A 20 15.72 8.00 -8.09
C VAL A 20 14.38 8.33 -8.73
N LEU A 21 13.89 9.55 -8.55
CA LEU A 21 12.69 10.08 -9.20
C LEU A 21 12.97 11.48 -9.74
N SER A 22 12.43 11.79 -10.93
CA SER A 22 12.65 13.06 -11.60
C SER A 22 11.36 13.59 -12.22
N GLY A 23 10.69 14.54 -11.54
CA GLY A 23 9.51 15.22 -12.06
C GLY A 23 8.26 14.34 -12.22
N VAL A 24 8.12 13.29 -11.40
CA VAL A 24 6.99 12.35 -11.48
C VAL A 24 5.68 13.05 -11.12
N SER A 25 4.67 12.91 -12.00
CA SER A 25 3.33 13.48 -11.78
C SER A 25 2.25 12.51 -12.23
N PHE A 26 1.25 12.31 -11.37
CA PHE A 26 0.01 11.58 -11.66
C PHE A 26 -1.06 11.92 -10.62
N SER A 27 -2.30 11.56 -10.91
CA SER A 27 -3.43 11.70 -9.98
C SER A 27 -4.27 10.44 -9.95
N LEU A 28 -5.00 10.22 -8.86
CA LEU A 28 -5.92 9.11 -8.69
C LEU A 28 -7.17 9.57 -7.95
N GLU A 29 -8.34 9.28 -8.50
CA GLU A 29 -9.63 9.57 -7.88
C GLU A 29 -10.07 8.43 -6.95
N ARG A 30 -11.05 8.66 -6.10
CA ARG A 30 -11.66 7.62 -5.26
C ARG A 30 -12.23 6.51 -6.16
N GLY A 31 -12.04 5.25 -5.75
CA GLY A 31 -12.45 4.09 -6.53
C GLY A 31 -11.57 3.78 -7.73
N GLU A 32 -10.55 4.58 -8.03
CA GLU A 32 -9.59 4.25 -9.09
C GLU A 32 -8.45 3.37 -8.59
N ALA A 33 -7.91 2.57 -9.50
CA ALA A 33 -6.78 1.69 -9.26
C ALA A 33 -5.70 1.86 -10.34
N ALA A 34 -4.45 1.90 -9.92
CA ALA A 34 -3.30 1.99 -10.82
C ALA A 34 -2.22 0.96 -10.47
N ALA A 35 -1.57 0.41 -11.49
CA ALA A 35 -0.35 -0.37 -11.36
C ALA A 35 0.85 0.43 -11.86
N ILE A 36 1.95 0.39 -11.12
CA ILE A 36 3.22 0.99 -11.49
C ILE A 36 4.24 -0.14 -11.66
N MET A 37 4.69 -0.34 -12.88
CA MET A 37 5.70 -1.32 -13.25
C MET A 37 7.08 -0.69 -13.38
N GLY A 38 8.10 -1.53 -13.44
CA GLY A 38 9.47 -1.14 -13.72
C GLY A 38 10.46 -2.18 -13.20
N PRO A 39 11.72 -2.13 -13.63
CA PRO A 39 12.75 -3.06 -13.18
C PRO A 39 13.05 -2.90 -11.67
N SER A 40 13.72 -3.90 -11.09
CA SER A 40 14.19 -3.78 -9.70
C SER A 40 15.11 -2.57 -9.55
N GLY A 41 14.97 -1.83 -8.47
CA GLY A 41 15.76 -0.62 -8.21
C GLY A 41 15.33 0.63 -9.02
N SER A 42 14.24 0.60 -9.79
CA SER A 42 13.80 1.77 -10.56
C SER A 42 13.16 2.89 -9.72
N GLY A 43 12.95 2.70 -8.41
CA GLY A 43 12.35 3.71 -7.53
C GLY A 43 10.85 3.50 -7.25
N LYS A 44 10.25 2.36 -7.63
CA LYS A 44 8.81 2.08 -7.41
C LYS A 44 8.41 2.18 -5.93
N SER A 45 9.14 1.49 -5.05
CA SER A 45 8.87 1.53 -3.60
C SER A 45 9.10 2.94 -3.04
N THR A 46 10.13 3.66 -3.51
CA THR A 46 10.37 5.06 -3.14
C THR A 46 9.16 5.94 -3.51
N LEU A 47 8.64 5.81 -4.74
CA LEU A 47 7.45 6.55 -5.16
C LEU A 47 6.23 6.20 -4.30
N LEU A 48 6.04 4.90 -3.99
CA LEU A 48 4.97 4.42 -3.14
C LEU A 48 5.08 5.00 -1.72
N TYR A 49 6.29 5.03 -1.13
CA TYR A 49 6.54 5.57 0.21
C TYR A 49 6.34 7.08 0.27
N ILE A 50 6.70 7.80 -0.81
CA ILE A 50 6.42 9.24 -0.92
C ILE A 50 4.91 9.48 -1.03
N ALA A 51 4.20 8.75 -1.90
CA ALA A 51 2.74 8.86 -2.01
C ALA A 51 2.02 8.52 -0.70
N GLY A 52 2.62 7.62 0.10
CA GLY A 52 2.11 7.17 1.39
C GLY A 52 2.60 7.95 2.60
N ALA A 53 3.25 9.08 2.40
CA ALA A 53 3.76 9.95 3.48
C ALA A 53 4.72 9.25 4.46
N LEU A 54 5.43 8.19 4.02
CA LEU A 54 6.47 7.52 4.80
C LEU A 54 7.84 8.16 4.59
N GLU A 55 8.07 8.75 3.41
CA GLU A 55 9.35 9.36 3.05
C GLU A 55 9.10 10.69 2.33
N PRO A 56 9.72 11.80 2.75
CA PRO A 56 9.54 13.08 2.08
C PRO A 56 10.24 13.10 0.70
N PRO A 57 9.64 13.73 -0.31
CA PRO A 57 10.32 14.00 -1.57
C PRO A 57 11.44 15.05 -1.38
N THR A 58 12.41 15.09 -2.30
CA THR A 58 13.40 16.18 -2.36
C THR A 58 12.77 17.47 -2.91
N ALA A 59 11.85 17.32 -3.87
CA ALA A 59 11.06 18.41 -4.44
C ALA A 59 9.71 17.90 -4.95
N GLY A 60 8.78 18.81 -5.19
CA GLY A 60 7.41 18.48 -5.61
C GLY A 60 6.43 18.43 -4.43
N VAL A 61 5.18 18.07 -4.73
CA VAL A 61 4.08 18.09 -3.77
C VAL A 61 3.24 16.83 -3.90
N VAL A 62 2.85 16.28 -2.75
CA VAL A 62 1.81 15.23 -2.66
C VAL A 62 0.65 15.79 -1.86
N THR A 63 -0.57 15.62 -2.37
CA THR A 63 -1.78 15.88 -1.59
C THR A 63 -2.70 14.66 -1.60
N LEU A 64 -3.30 14.38 -0.47
CA LEU A 64 -4.36 13.39 -0.33
C LEU A 64 -5.60 14.08 0.25
N ASP A 65 -6.69 14.07 -0.51
CA ASP A 65 -7.92 14.81 -0.22
C ASP A 65 -7.65 16.30 0.09
N GLY A 66 -6.77 16.93 -0.71
CA GLY A 66 -6.38 18.35 -0.61
C GLY A 66 -5.42 18.69 0.54
N ARG A 67 -4.98 17.70 1.34
CA ARG A 67 -4.02 17.90 2.44
C ARG A 67 -2.63 17.44 2.02
N ASN A 68 -1.64 18.30 2.20
CA ASN A 68 -0.23 17.91 2.05
C ASN A 68 0.29 17.33 3.38
N PRO A 69 0.58 16.02 3.46
CA PRO A 69 1.03 15.39 4.69
C PRO A 69 2.39 15.91 5.17
N TYR A 70 3.24 16.35 4.26
CA TYR A 70 4.60 16.82 4.58
C TYR A 70 4.65 18.24 5.20
N GLN A 71 3.50 18.93 5.25
CA GLN A 71 3.35 20.21 5.95
C GLN A 71 2.78 20.02 7.37
N LEU A 72 2.45 18.78 7.76
CA LEU A 72 1.89 18.47 9.06
C LEU A 72 3.00 18.31 10.12
N PRO A 73 2.77 18.73 11.37
CA PRO A 73 3.60 18.33 12.49
C PRO A 73 3.67 16.80 12.62
N GLU A 74 4.77 16.27 13.15
CA GLU A 74 5.04 14.83 13.22
C GLU A 74 3.87 14.00 13.80
N LYS A 75 3.28 14.48 14.90
CA LYS A 75 2.13 13.82 15.53
C LYS A 75 0.90 13.77 14.62
N GLU A 76 0.63 14.87 13.92
CA GLU A 76 -0.50 14.94 12.98
C GLU A 76 -0.22 14.11 11.72
N LEU A 77 1.02 14.09 11.23
CA LEU A 77 1.45 13.23 10.14
C LEU A 77 1.27 11.75 10.48
N ALA A 78 1.64 11.33 11.69
CA ALA A 78 1.44 9.96 12.15
C ALA A 78 -0.05 9.58 12.21
N ALA A 79 -0.90 10.47 12.75
CA ALA A 79 -2.35 10.30 12.79
C ALA A 79 -2.93 10.25 11.37
N PHE A 80 -2.52 11.16 10.50
CA PHE A 80 -2.95 11.21 9.11
C PHE A 80 -2.66 9.89 8.38
N ARG A 81 -1.41 9.37 8.47
CA ARG A 81 -1.06 8.07 7.88
C ARG A 81 -1.93 6.95 8.42
N ASN A 82 -2.05 6.85 9.73
CA ASN A 82 -2.80 5.78 10.38
C ASN A 82 -4.28 5.77 10.01
N GLU A 83 -4.88 6.95 9.82
CA GLU A 83 -6.31 7.09 9.55
C GLU A 83 -6.66 7.00 8.06
N THR A 84 -5.75 7.44 7.17
CA THR A 84 -6.11 7.64 5.76
C THR A 84 -5.40 6.71 4.80
N ILE A 85 -4.31 6.04 5.23
CA ILE A 85 -3.47 5.24 4.34
C ILE A 85 -3.32 3.81 4.87
N GLY A 86 -3.62 2.82 4.03
CA GLY A 86 -3.31 1.42 4.28
C GLY A 86 -2.08 0.98 3.50
N PHE A 87 -1.17 0.23 4.14
CA PHE A 87 0.01 -0.33 3.48
C PHE A 87 0.00 -1.86 3.49
N ILE A 88 0.37 -2.44 2.36
CA ILE A 88 0.69 -3.85 2.19
C ILE A 88 2.11 -3.95 1.66
N PHE A 89 3.00 -4.54 2.46
CA PHE A 89 4.42 -4.72 2.11
C PHE A 89 4.68 -6.12 1.58
N GLN A 90 5.74 -6.28 0.82
CA GLN A 90 6.18 -7.55 0.27
C GLN A 90 6.44 -8.60 1.36
N ASP A 91 7.05 -8.22 2.47
CA ASP A 91 7.37 -9.10 3.61
C ASP A 91 6.26 -9.17 4.67
N HIS A 92 5.03 -8.77 4.32
CA HIS A 92 3.83 -8.77 5.16
C HIS A 92 3.94 -7.91 6.42
N CYS A 93 5.10 -7.75 7.05
CA CYS A 93 5.36 -6.98 8.27
C CYS A 93 4.39 -7.32 9.42
N LEU A 94 4.11 -8.60 9.63
CA LEU A 94 3.32 -9.06 10.76
C LEU A 94 4.15 -9.13 12.03
N LEU A 95 3.54 -8.79 13.16
CA LEU A 95 4.15 -8.93 14.49
C LEU A 95 4.14 -10.41 14.88
N PRO A 96 5.31 -11.08 15.02
CA PRO A 96 5.38 -12.53 15.19
C PRO A 96 4.81 -13.01 16.54
N GLN A 97 4.80 -12.14 17.54
CA GLN A 97 4.28 -12.42 18.89
C GLN A 97 2.75 -12.27 18.99
N CYS A 98 2.14 -11.58 18.04
CA CYS A 98 0.69 -11.32 18.00
C CYS A 98 -0.04 -12.40 17.18
N SER A 99 -1.28 -12.70 17.58
CA SER A 99 -2.19 -13.53 16.79
C SER A 99 -2.62 -12.83 15.48
N VAL A 100 -3.29 -13.56 14.61
CA VAL A 100 -3.89 -13.03 13.38
C VAL A 100 -4.85 -11.88 13.70
N LEU A 101 -5.75 -12.07 14.66
CA LEU A 101 -6.71 -11.05 15.06
C LEU A 101 -6.00 -9.81 15.62
N GLU A 102 -5.03 -10.00 16.50
CA GLU A 102 -4.25 -8.92 17.09
C GLU A 102 -3.46 -8.14 16.02
N ASN A 103 -2.83 -8.82 15.06
CA ASN A 103 -2.15 -8.17 13.94
C ASN A 103 -3.07 -7.23 13.15
N VAL A 104 -4.31 -7.65 12.89
CA VAL A 104 -5.30 -6.81 12.19
C VAL A 104 -5.69 -5.61 13.05
N LEU A 105 -5.73 -5.75 14.37
CA LEU A 105 -6.12 -4.70 15.32
C LEU A 105 -4.99 -3.69 15.62
N VAL A 106 -3.72 -3.98 15.33
CA VAL A 106 -2.59 -3.07 15.62
C VAL A 106 -2.84 -1.61 15.21
N PRO A 107 -3.34 -1.29 14.00
CA PRO A 107 -3.55 0.12 13.63
C PRO A 107 -4.62 0.83 14.45
N THR A 108 -5.43 0.10 15.20
CA THR A 108 -6.53 0.67 16.01
C THR A 108 -6.11 1.01 17.44
N LEU A 109 -4.89 0.64 17.83
CA LEU A 109 -4.35 0.93 19.17
C LEU A 109 -4.04 2.41 19.39
N VAL A 110 -3.93 3.19 18.31
CA VAL A 110 -3.69 4.64 18.34
C VAL A 110 -4.79 5.38 17.60
N GLY A 111 -5.03 6.63 18.02
CA GLY A 111 -6.09 7.47 17.45
C GLY A 111 -7.43 7.34 18.18
N LYS A 112 -8.47 7.98 17.60
CA LYS A 112 -9.80 7.94 18.17
C LYS A 112 -10.50 6.64 17.82
N ASN A 113 -11.06 5.95 18.82
CA ASN A 113 -11.90 4.78 18.64
C ASN A 113 -13.35 5.22 18.41
N HIS A 114 -13.84 5.06 17.19
CA HIS A 114 -15.23 5.36 16.81
C HIS A 114 -16.00 4.13 16.32
N ASP A 115 -15.29 3.04 16.01
CA ASP A 115 -15.86 1.81 15.44
C ASP A 115 -15.70 0.63 16.40
N ASP A 116 -16.56 -0.38 16.23
CA ASP A 116 -16.36 -1.72 16.82
C ASP A 116 -15.27 -2.47 16.00
N TYR A 117 -14.01 -2.10 16.23
CA TYR A 117 -12.88 -2.70 15.53
C TYR A 117 -12.72 -4.20 15.75
N PRO A 118 -12.98 -4.79 16.93
CA PRO A 118 -12.95 -6.24 17.11
C PRO A 118 -13.93 -6.98 16.20
N LYS A 119 -15.15 -6.45 16.05
CA LYS A 119 -16.16 -7.00 15.13
C LYS A 119 -15.70 -6.85 13.67
N ARG A 120 -15.28 -5.64 13.28
CA ARG A 120 -14.78 -5.36 11.93
C ARG A 120 -13.56 -6.21 11.56
N ALA A 121 -12.63 -6.44 12.49
CA ALA A 121 -11.46 -7.30 12.24
C ALA A 121 -11.89 -8.74 11.91
N ARG A 122 -12.87 -9.30 12.63
CA ARG A 122 -13.42 -10.63 12.35
C ARG A 122 -14.11 -10.67 10.98
N GLU A 123 -14.90 -9.67 10.65
CA GLU A 123 -15.56 -9.56 9.34
C GLU A 123 -14.54 -9.49 8.20
N LEU A 124 -13.47 -8.69 8.34
CA LEU A 124 -12.39 -8.62 7.35
C LEU A 124 -11.64 -9.95 7.22
N LEU A 125 -11.34 -10.61 8.35
CA LEU A 125 -10.69 -11.93 8.35
C LEU A 125 -11.55 -13.02 7.73
N GLU A 126 -12.87 -12.96 7.91
CA GLU A 126 -13.81 -13.83 7.21
C GLU A 126 -13.82 -13.57 5.70
N GLN A 127 -13.85 -12.30 5.26
CA GLN A 127 -13.80 -11.91 3.85
C GLN A 127 -12.51 -12.39 3.15
N VAL A 128 -11.40 -12.45 3.86
CA VAL A 128 -10.14 -12.97 3.31
C VAL A 128 -9.95 -14.48 3.56
N GLY A 129 -11.00 -15.19 4.04
CA GLY A 129 -10.99 -16.66 4.23
C GLY A 129 -10.13 -17.13 5.41
N LEU A 130 -10.04 -16.34 6.48
CA LEU A 130 -9.22 -16.63 7.67
C LEU A 130 -10.04 -16.70 8.97
N ALA A 131 -11.38 -16.89 8.89
CA ALA A 131 -12.25 -16.99 10.07
C ALA A 131 -11.81 -18.09 11.06
N GLY A 132 -11.25 -19.20 10.57
CA GLY A 132 -10.74 -20.31 11.39
C GLY A 132 -9.31 -20.14 11.89
N ARG A 133 -8.67 -18.96 11.68
CA ARG A 133 -7.26 -18.72 11.98
C ARG A 133 -7.01 -17.58 12.98
N LEU A 134 -8.05 -17.07 13.63
CA LEU A 134 -8.00 -15.85 14.44
C LEU A 134 -6.91 -15.86 15.52
N ASP A 135 -6.72 -17.00 16.18
CA ASP A 135 -5.79 -17.18 17.30
C ASP A 135 -4.40 -17.70 16.85
N HIS A 136 -4.23 -18.03 15.55
CA HIS A 136 -2.94 -18.48 15.03
C HIS A 136 -1.93 -17.34 15.03
N ARG A 137 -0.65 -17.69 15.15
CA ARG A 137 0.47 -16.76 15.01
C ARG A 137 1.04 -16.79 13.59
N PRO A 138 1.76 -15.76 13.15
CA PRO A 138 2.36 -15.72 11.81
C PRO A 138 3.21 -16.94 11.45
N ALA A 139 3.90 -17.56 12.42
CA ALA A 139 4.71 -18.75 12.18
C ALA A 139 3.88 -19.98 11.75
N GLU A 140 2.58 -20.00 12.05
CA GLU A 140 1.66 -21.10 11.73
C GLU A 140 0.93 -20.91 10.41
N LEU A 141 1.23 -19.80 9.68
CA LEU A 141 0.56 -19.41 8.45
C LEU A 141 1.45 -19.61 7.22
N SER A 142 0.82 -20.00 6.10
CA SER A 142 1.45 -19.93 4.78
C SER A 142 1.73 -18.48 4.35
N GLY A 143 2.57 -18.28 3.33
CA GLY A 143 2.85 -16.95 2.77
C GLY A 143 1.59 -16.23 2.30
N GLY A 144 0.70 -16.95 1.59
CA GLY A 144 -0.58 -16.40 1.14
C GLY A 144 -1.53 -16.05 2.28
N GLU A 145 -1.57 -16.85 3.37
CA GLU A 145 -2.35 -16.52 4.57
C GLU A 145 -1.80 -15.24 5.26
N LYS A 146 -0.47 -15.12 5.40
CA LYS A 146 0.17 -13.91 5.94
C LYS A 146 -0.19 -12.67 5.13
N GLN A 147 -0.20 -12.77 3.81
CA GLN A 147 -0.55 -11.65 2.95
C GLN A 147 -2.02 -11.25 3.08
N ARG A 148 -2.91 -12.23 3.25
CA ARG A 148 -4.33 -11.95 3.52
C ARG A 148 -4.56 -11.30 4.89
N VAL A 149 -3.77 -11.65 5.91
CA VAL A 149 -3.76 -10.92 7.20
C VAL A 149 -3.29 -9.48 7.01
N ALA A 150 -2.21 -9.26 6.25
CA ALA A 150 -1.70 -7.92 5.96
C ALA A 150 -2.74 -7.06 5.20
N LEU A 151 -3.49 -7.67 4.26
CA LEU A 151 -4.59 -7.02 3.56
C LEU A 151 -5.72 -6.61 4.53
N ALA A 152 -6.17 -7.52 5.40
CA ALA A 152 -7.20 -7.22 6.40
C ALA A 152 -6.73 -6.10 7.36
N ARG A 153 -5.46 -6.13 7.80
CA ARG A 153 -4.85 -5.09 8.63
C ARG A 153 -4.84 -3.73 7.94
N ALA A 154 -4.48 -3.69 6.66
CA ALA A 154 -4.43 -2.45 5.89
C ALA A 154 -5.81 -1.79 5.74
N LEU A 155 -6.89 -2.58 5.76
CA LEU A 155 -8.27 -2.13 5.55
C LEU A 155 -9.04 -1.84 6.85
N ILE A 156 -8.48 -2.14 8.03
CA ILE A 156 -9.23 -2.06 9.30
C ILE A 156 -9.77 -0.65 9.58
N ARG A 157 -9.00 0.38 9.27
CA ARG A 157 -9.37 1.78 9.50
C ARG A 157 -10.09 2.46 8.32
N ARG A 158 -10.52 1.69 7.31
CA ARG A 158 -11.19 2.22 6.10
C ARG A 158 -10.35 3.31 5.42
N PRO A 159 -9.13 3.00 5.00
CA PRO A 159 -8.24 4.00 4.42
C PRO A 159 -8.82 4.59 3.13
N HIS A 160 -8.46 5.82 2.83
CA HIS A 160 -8.78 6.45 1.54
C HIS A 160 -7.85 5.98 0.42
N LEU A 161 -6.61 5.63 0.78
CA LEU A 161 -5.56 5.19 -0.13
C LEU A 161 -4.97 3.87 0.36
N LEU A 162 -4.94 2.86 -0.51
CA LEU A 162 -4.29 1.57 -0.27
C LEU A 162 -3.06 1.46 -1.16
N LEU A 163 -1.91 1.24 -0.56
CA LEU A 163 -0.61 1.16 -1.20
C LEU A 163 -0.02 -0.24 -1.03
N CYS A 164 0.33 -0.88 -2.14
CA CYS A 164 0.82 -2.25 -2.15
C CYS A 164 2.19 -2.32 -2.82
N ASP A 165 3.20 -2.74 -2.07
CA ASP A 165 4.54 -2.99 -2.56
C ASP A 165 4.72 -4.49 -2.82
N GLU A 166 4.75 -4.88 -4.10
CA GLU A 166 4.90 -6.26 -4.58
C GLU A 166 3.99 -7.28 -3.83
N PRO A 167 2.67 -7.05 -3.78
CA PRO A 167 1.78 -7.81 -2.88
C PRO A 167 1.69 -9.31 -3.15
N THR A 168 2.23 -9.78 -4.28
CA THR A 168 2.25 -11.20 -4.69
C THR A 168 3.66 -11.74 -4.93
N GLY A 169 4.71 -10.94 -4.69
CA GLY A 169 6.07 -11.26 -5.10
C GLY A 169 6.69 -12.50 -4.44
N ASN A 170 6.27 -12.83 -3.21
CA ASN A 170 6.80 -13.94 -2.42
C ASN A 170 5.81 -15.12 -2.33
N LEU A 171 4.83 -15.21 -3.23
CA LEU A 171 3.77 -16.20 -3.19
C LEU A 171 3.88 -17.20 -4.34
N ASP A 172 3.39 -18.41 -4.10
CA ASP A 172 3.09 -19.35 -5.19
C ASP A 172 1.96 -18.81 -6.09
N GLU A 173 1.86 -19.35 -7.31
CA GLU A 173 0.94 -18.85 -8.33
C GLU A 173 -0.53 -18.85 -7.85
N ALA A 174 -0.99 -19.91 -7.18
CA ALA A 174 -2.36 -20.02 -6.70
C ALA A 174 -2.67 -19.00 -5.60
N SER A 175 -1.74 -18.82 -4.66
CA SER A 175 -1.84 -17.81 -3.60
C SER A 175 -1.78 -16.39 -4.15
N ALA A 176 -0.91 -16.13 -5.14
CA ALA A 176 -0.79 -14.83 -5.80
C ALA A 176 -2.10 -14.44 -6.50
N GLU A 177 -2.71 -15.39 -7.23
CA GLU A 177 -3.98 -15.20 -7.91
C GLU A 177 -5.11 -14.85 -6.93
N MET A 178 -5.20 -15.60 -5.83
CA MET A 178 -6.19 -15.38 -4.77
C MET A 178 -6.03 -14.02 -4.12
N VAL A 179 -4.80 -13.64 -3.74
CA VAL A 179 -4.51 -12.33 -3.11
C VAL A 179 -4.82 -11.18 -4.08
N ALA A 180 -4.45 -11.31 -5.36
CA ALA A 180 -4.76 -10.31 -6.38
C ALA A 180 -6.28 -10.12 -6.56
N ALA A 181 -7.05 -11.20 -6.61
CA ALA A 181 -8.50 -11.16 -6.72
C ALA A 181 -9.14 -10.48 -5.50
N LEU A 182 -8.75 -10.88 -4.29
CA LEU A 182 -9.24 -10.29 -3.03
C LEU A 182 -8.90 -8.79 -2.92
N LEU A 183 -7.68 -8.40 -3.29
CA LEU A 183 -7.25 -7.00 -3.28
C LEU A 183 -8.15 -6.13 -4.15
N LEU A 184 -8.41 -6.56 -5.39
CA LEU A 184 -9.26 -5.83 -6.33
C LEU A 184 -10.74 -5.84 -5.91
N GLU A 185 -11.23 -6.93 -5.32
CA GLU A 185 -12.59 -7.02 -4.82
C GLU A 185 -12.82 -6.06 -3.65
N LEU A 186 -11.93 -6.10 -2.64
CA LEU A 186 -12.06 -5.27 -1.44
C LEU A 186 -11.85 -3.79 -1.73
N HIS A 187 -10.91 -3.45 -2.65
CA HIS A 187 -10.76 -2.10 -3.16
C HIS A 187 -12.06 -1.54 -3.76
N ARG A 188 -12.72 -2.30 -4.65
CA ARG A 188 -13.99 -1.88 -5.28
C ARG A 188 -15.12 -1.72 -4.26
N ARG A 189 -15.23 -2.65 -3.30
CA ARG A 189 -16.28 -2.60 -2.26
C ARG A 189 -16.13 -1.40 -1.32
N GLN A 190 -14.92 -0.95 -1.09
CA GLN A 190 -14.63 0.14 -0.15
C GLN A 190 -14.37 1.49 -0.86
N GLU A 191 -14.40 1.52 -2.20
CA GLU A 191 -14.11 2.71 -3.02
C GLU A 191 -12.79 3.40 -2.65
N THR A 192 -11.77 2.60 -2.25
CA THR A 192 -10.45 3.12 -1.94
C THR A 192 -9.70 3.47 -3.21
N MET A 193 -8.81 4.45 -3.18
CA MET A 193 -7.76 4.59 -4.19
C MET A 193 -6.75 3.46 -3.99
N LEU A 194 -6.35 2.78 -5.07
CA LEU A 194 -5.41 1.66 -4.99
C LEU A 194 -4.20 1.90 -5.89
N ILE A 195 -2.99 1.84 -5.32
CA ILE A 195 -1.74 1.79 -6.09
C ILE A 195 -1.01 0.49 -5.77
N VAL A 196 -0.67 -0.25 -6.80
CA VAL A 196 0.16 -1.44 -6.71
C VAL A 196 1.45 -1.20 -7.48
N VAL A 197 2.60 -1.33 -6.81
CA VAL A 197 3.87 -1.42 -7.50
C VAL A 197 4.24 -2.88 -7.66
N THR A 198 4.64 -3.28 -8.88
CA THR A 198 4.95 -4.68 -9.17
C THR A 198 5.84 -4.82 -10.39
N HIS A 199 6.61 -5.90 -10.42
CA HIS A 199 7.32 -6.36 -11.62
C HIS A 199 6.55 -7.47 -12.36
N ASN A 200 5.38 -7.93 -11.82
CA ASN A 200 4.56 -8.97 -12.42
C ASN A 200 3.58 -8.39 -13.47
N PRO A 201 3.79 -8.67 -14.78
CA PRO A 201 2.93 -8.15 -15.84
C PRO A 201 1.48 -8.65 -15.75
N SER A 202 1.27 -9.90 -15.30
CA SER A 202 -0.06 -10.49 -15.18
C SER A 202 -0.89 -9.79 -14.11
N LEU A 203 -0.27 -9.42 -13.00
CA LEU A 203 -0.93 -8.60 -11.98
C LEU A 203 -1.23 -7.20 -12.51
N ALA A 204 -0.25 -6.54 -13.14
CA ALA A 204 -0.41 -5.19 -13.67
C ALA A 204 -1.50 -5.11 -14.76
N ALA A 205 -1.65 -6.15 -15.58
CA ALA A 205 -2.68 -6.20 -16.63
C ALA A 205 -4.13 -6.15 -16.11
N ARG A 206 -4.35 -6.39 -14.81
CA ARG A 206 -5.68 -6.30 -14.16
C ARG A 206 -6.11 -4.87 -13.82
N PHE A 207 -5.18 -3.91 -13.94
CA PHE A 207 -5.43 -2.53 -13.58
C PHE A 207 -5.79 -1.69 -14.81
N PRO A 208 -6.82 -0.82 -14.72
CA PRO A 208 -7.23 0.03 -15.83
C PRO A 208 -6.19 1.12 -16.15
N ARG A 209 -5.50 1.61 -15.12
CA ARG A 209 -4.41 2.58 -15.25
C ARG A 209 -3.08 1.88 -15.01
N ARG A 210 -2.19 1.97 -15.97
CA ARG A 210 -0.86 1.36 -15.89
C ARG A 210 0.21 2.39 -16.20
N TYR A 211 1.25 2.37 -15.38
CA TYR A 211 2.42 3.22 -15.55
C TYR A 211 3.68 2.37 -15.56
N GLU A 212 4.71 2.90 -16.17
CA GLU A 212 6.04 2.32 -16.12
C GLU A 212 7.05 3.34 -15.62
N LEU A 213 7.78 2.98 -14.55
CA LEU A 213 8.85 3.80 -13.98
C LEU A 213 10.18 3.37 -14.59
N ARG A 214 10.71 4.21 -15.50
CA ARG A 214 11.99 4.02 -16.17
C ARG A 214 12.82 5.30 -16.13
N HIS A 215 14.13 5.16 -15.91
CA HIS A 215 15.08 6.29 -15.88
C HIS A 215 14.58 7.44 -15.00
N ALA A 216 14.12 7.11 -13.78
CA ALA A 216 13.56 8.04 -12.81
C ALA A 216 12.25 8.76 -13.24
N ASN A 217 11.68 8.46 -14.40
CA ASN A 217 10.47 9.07 -14.92
C ASN A 217 9.31 8.08 -14.99
N LEU A 218 8.10 8.58 -14.78
CA LEU A 218 6.87 7.80 -14.87
C LEU A 218 6.21 8.01 -16.23
N HIS A 219 5.99 6.91 -16.95
CA HIS A 219 5.34 6.93 -18.27
C HIS A 219 4.03 6.15 -18.24
N PRO A 220 2.96 6.61 -18.90
CA PRO A 220 1.79 5.77 -19.12
C PRO A 220 2.23 4.49 -19.85
N ALA A 221 1.89 3.33 -19.32
CA ALA A 221 2.10 2.07 -20.01
C ALA A 221 0.87 1.84 -20.90
N GLY A 222 1.07 1.62 -22.19
CA GLY A 222 0.02 1.59 -23.22
C GLY A 222 -1.18 0.73 -22.87
N ALA A 223 -2.30 1.18 -23.43
CA ALA A 223 -3.55 0.43 -23.46
C ALA A 223 -3.40 -0.86 -24.28
#